data_afa81d2cb745bbb526da905c9a682c38
#
_entry.id   afa81d2cb745bbb526da905c9a682c38
#
_cell.length_a   1.000
_cell.length_b   1.000
_cell.length_c   1.000
_cell.angle_alpha   90.00
_cell.angle_beta   90.00
_cell.angle_gamma   90.00
#
_symmetry.space_group_name_H-M   'P 1'
#
loop_
_entity.id
_entity.type
_entity.pdbx_description
1 polymer ?
#
loop_
_entity_poly.entity_id
_entity_poly.type
_entity_poly.pdbx_seq_one_letter_code
_entity_poly.pdbx_strand_id
1 'polypeptide(L)'
;IFKISIDHYNEIKNDDIRYRGAFRQAIFAIKHLVKYDFNPIISVTNYYKEDKKSLTEGFQTIFEKNNFDLNNSNLQIVEWHDKNAKFEGEIQNNRTKLDCEYGRILTAQGVYTCPFLANDYRGRCGSSFKDYTKKISLETSFCNTCTKSQIQMFGIDFSRFE
;
A
#
# COMPACT_ATOMS: atom_id res chain seq x y z
N ILE A 1 5.47 11.89 5.71
CA ILE A 1 5.90 10.52 5.36
C ILE A 1 5.75 10.35 3.86
N PHE A 2 6.82 9.90 3.18
CA PHE A 2 6.77 9.55 1.76
C PHE A 2 6.59 8.05 1.62
N LYS A 3 5.70 7.64 0.73
CA LYS A 3 5.46 6.24 0.39
C LYS A 3 5.67 6.06 -1.10
N ILE A 4 6.61 5.21 -1.47
CA ILE A 4 6.96 4.91 -2.86
C ILE A 4 6.54 3.47 -3.14
N SER A 5 5.79 3.28 -4.19
CA SER A 5 5.34 1.95 -4.59
C SER A 5 6.27 1.34 -5.64
N ILE A 6 6.86 0.19 -5.29
CA ILE A 6 7.60 -0.69 -6.21
C ILE A 6 7.10 -2.10 -5.95
N ASP A 7 6.48 -2.75 -6.94
CA ASP A 7 5.85 -4.05 -6.70
C ASP A 7 6.80 -5.24 -6.87
N HIS A 8 8.00 -5.02 -7.44
CA HIS A 8 9.03 -6.05 -7.52
C HIS A 8 10.43 -5.45 -7.61
N TYR A 9 11.43 -6.13 -7.02
CA TYR A 9 12.86 -5.75 -7.10
C TYR A 9 13.46 -5.96 -8.50
N ASN A 10 12.88 -6.81 -9.34
CA ASN A 10 13.25 -6.96 -10.74
C ASN A 10 12.49 -5.93 -11.59
N GLU A 11 13.23 -5.12 -12.38
CA GLU A 11 12.69 -4.05 -13.20
C GLU A 11 11.62 -4.56 -14.17
N ILE A 12 11.88 -5.70 -14.86
CA ILE A 12 10.95 -6.25 -15.85
C ILE A 12 9.63 -6.64 -15.20
N LYS A 13 9.69 -7.38 -14.09
CA LYS A 13 8.48 -7.79 -13.36
C LYS A 13 7.72 -6.59 -12.78
N ASN A 14 8.41 -5.59 -12.27
CA ASN A 14 7.76 -4.37 -11.79
C ASN A 14 7.04 -3.62 -12.91
N ASP A 15 7.71 -3.44 -14.04
CA ASP A 15 7.19 -2.68 -15.16
C ASP A 15 6.05 -3.42 -15.89
N ASP A 16 6.03 -4.76 -15.82
CA ASP A 16 4.92 -5.58 -16.32
C ASP A 16 3.62 -5.33 -15.54
N ILE A 17 3.73 -5.14 -14.21
CA ILE A 17 2.58 -4.84 -13.34
C ILE A 17 2.13 -3.38 -13.50
N ARG A 18 3.07 -2.45 -13.57
CA ARG A 18 2.79 -1.01 -13.55
C ARG A 18 2.75 -0.41 -14.94
N TYR A 19 3.90 -0.09 -15.46
CA TYR A 19 4.14 0.38 -16.83
C TYR A 19 5.65 0.49 -17.07
N ARG A 20 6.04 0.47 -18.32
CA ARG A 20 7.45 0.56 -18.72
C ARG A 20 8.14 1.81 -18.17
N GLY A 21 9.22 1.62 -17.44
CA GLY A 21 10.02 2.68 -16.81
C GLY A 21 9.56 3.08 -15.41
N ALA A 22 8.47 2.50 -14.89
CA ALA A 22 7.98 2.78 -13.53
C ALA A 22 9.03 2.45 -12.47
N PHE A 23 9.76 1.33 -12.63
CA PHE A 23 10.83 0.94 -11.73
C PHE A 23 11.91 2.03 -11.63
N ARG A 24 12.42 2.50 -12.76
CA ARG A 24 13.47 3.53 -12.80
C ARG A 24 13.03 4.84 -12.19
N GLN A 25 11.77 5.24 -12.42
CA GLN A 25 11.20 6.44 -11.82
C GLN A 25 11.11 6.33 -10.29
N ALA A 26 10.71 5.15 -9.79
CA ALA A 26 10.65 4.91 -8.36
C ALA A 26 12.04 4.92 -7.71
N ILE A 27 13.05 4.25 -8.30
CA ILE A 27 14.44 4.29 -7.84
C ILE A 27 14.98 5.72 -7.84
N PHE A 28 14.68 6.51 -8.88
CA PHE A 28 15.07 7.92 -8.94
C PHE A 28 14.44 8.73 -7.80
N ALA A 29 13.15 8.53 -7.54
CA ALA A 29 12.44 9.20 -6.43
C ALA A 29 13.04 8.83 -5.06
N ILE A 30 13.29 7.54 -4.81
CA ILE A 30 13.93 7.08 -3.57
C ILE A 30 15.30 7.73 -3.40
N LYS A 31 16.13 7.74 -4.44
CA LYS A 31 17.45 8.37 -4.41
C LYS A 31 17.41 9.83 -3.99
N HIS A 32 16.42 10.58 -4.49
CA HIS A 32 16.25 11.97 -4.12
C HIS A 32 15.78 12.13 -2.68
N LEU A 33 14.82 11.32 -2.23
CA LEU A 33 14.33 11.36 -0.86
C LEU A 33 15.46 11.07 0.14
N VAL A 34 16.20 9.97 -0.07
CA VAL A 34 17.33 9.60 0.80
C VAL A 34 18.43 10.67 0.80
N LYS A 35 18.74 11.27 -0.36
CA LYS A 35 19.71 12.37 -0.46
C LYS A 35 19.37 13.58 0.41
N TYR A 36 18.10 13.82 0.67
CA TYR A 36 17.61 14.92 1.50
C TYR A 36 17.15 14.45 2.89
N ASP A 37 17.71 13.33 3.38
CA ASP A 37 17.47 12.76 4.71
C ASP A 37 16.01 12.38 5.00
N PHE A 38 15.22 12.14 3.96
CA PHE A 38 13.90 11.54 4.12
C PHE A 38 14.04 10.02 4.20
N ASN A 39 13.25 9.43 5.10
CA ASN A 39 13.16 7.98 5.27
C ASN A 39 11.86 7.44 4.66
N PRO A 40 11.82 7.11 3.35
CA PRO A 40 10.60 6.68 2.67
C PRO A 40 10.20 5.26 3.05
N ILE A 41 8.90 4.99 3.02
CA ILE A 41 8.35 3.65 3.05
C ILE A 41 8.26 3.12 1.61
N ILE A 42 8.79 1.93 1.38
CA ILE A 42 8.69 1.23 0.10
C ILE A 42 7.53 0.25 0.19
N SER A 43 6.46 0.55 -0.53
CA SER A 43 5.25 -0.28 -0.56
C SER A 43 5.31 -1.26 -1.72
N VAL A 44 5.23 -2.54 -1.40
CA VAL A 44 5.34 -3.66 -2.33
C VAL A 44 4.04 -4.45 -2.31
N THR A 45 3.41 -4.64 -3.46
CA THR A 45 2.31 -5.59 -3.59
C THR A 45 2.83 -6.88 -4.20
N ASN A 46 2.71 -7.99 -3.46
CA ASN A 46 3.23 -9.29 -3.88
C ASN A 46 2.33 -9.96 -4.92
N TYR A 47 2.33 -9.43 -6.15
CA TYR A 47 1.54 -9.94 -7.27
C TYR A 47 1.92 -11.35 -7.70
N TYR A 48 3.21 -11.66 -7.64
CA TYR A 48 3.73 -12.96 -8.08
C TYR A 48 3.65 -14.02 -7.00
N LYS A 49 3.13 -13.69 -5.81
CA LYS A 49 3.04 -14.61 -4.66
C LYS A 49 4.38 -15.24 -4.30
N GLU A 50 5.45 -14.46 -4.45
CA GLU A 50 6.79 -14.90 -4.06
C GLU A 50 6.91 -15.01 -2.54
N ASP A 51 7.85 -15.82 -2.08
CA ASP A 51 8.17 -15.89 -0.66
C ASP A 51 8.63 -14.53 -0.13
N LYS A 52 8.10 -14.15 1.03
CA LYS A 52 8.38 -12.84 1.64
C LYS A 52 9.86 -12.64 1.92
N LYS A 53 10.58 -13.70 2.29
CA LYS A 53 12.02 -13.64 2.54
C LYS A 53 12.78 -13.32 1.26
N SER A 54 12.47 -14.00 0.16
CA SER A 54 13.05 -13.76 -1.16
C SER A 54 12.81 -12.34 -1.66
N LEU A 55 11.58 -11.81 -1.49
CA LEU A 55 11.26 -10.43 -1.82
C LEU A 55 12.10 -9.45 -0.98
N THR A 56 12.18 -9.69 0.32
CA THR A 56 12.95 -8.83 1.23
C THR A 56 14.44 -8.79 0.85
N GLU A 57 15.05 -9.95 0.61
CA GLU A 57 16.45 -10.07 0.19
C GLU A 57 16.69 -9.38 -1.17
N GLY A 58 15.77 -9.52 -2.11
CA GLY A 58 15.83 -8.82 -3.40
C GLY A 58 15.80 -7.31 -3.27
N PHE A 59 14.96 -6.75 -2.39
CA PHE A 59 14.92 -5.31 -2.13
C PHE A 59 16.17 -4.83 -1.38
N GLN A 60 16.69 -5.60 -0.43
CA GLN A 60 17.96 -5.27 0.24
C GLN A 60 19.11 -5.15 -0.77
N THR A 61 19.20 -6.10 -1.70
CA THR A 61 20.19 -6.03 -2.79
C THR A 61 20.05 -4.74 -3.61
N ILE A 62 18.81 -4.28 -3.88
CA ILE A 62 18.56 -3.00 -4.55
C ILE A 62 19.05 -1.82 -3.69
N PHE A 63 18.78 -1.83 -2.38
CA PHE A 63 19.21 -0.75 -1.49
C PHE A 63 20.73 -0.65 -1.43
N GLU A 64 21.41 -1.78 -1.26
CA GLU A 64 22.87 -1.87 -1.26
C GLU A 64 23.49 -1.38 -2.57
N LYS A 65 22.97 -1.89 -3.72
CA LYS A 65 23.46 -1.51 -5.05
C LYS A 65 23.34 -0.01 -5.35
N ASN A 66 22.34 0.64 -4.76
CA ASN A 66 22.12 2.08 -4.96
C ASN A 66 22.66 2.95 -3.81
N ASN A 67 23.33 2.34 -2.83
CA ASN A 67 23.81 3.00 -1.61
C ASN A 67 22.68 3.75 -0.87
N PHE A 68 21.51 3.15 -0.77
CA PHE A 68 20.40 3.68 0.01
C PHE A 68 20.59 3.24 1.47
N ASP A 69 20.54 4.21 2.39
CA ASP A 69 20.47 3.93 3.82
C ASP A 69 19.04 3.52 4.22
N LEU A 70 18.60 2.37 3.70
CA LEU A 70 17.30 1.78 3.93
C LEU A 70 17.45 0.32 4.36
N ASN A 71 16.50 -0.17 5.13
CA ASN A 71 16.50 -1.54 5.65
C ASN A 71 15.08 -2.14 5.62
N ASN A 72 14.91 -3.31 6.23
CA ASN A 72 13.63 -4.01 6.23
C ASN A 72 12.48 -3.24 6.88
N SER A 73 12.76 -2.32 7.79
CA SER A 73 11.72 -1.49 8.40
C SER A 73 11.11 -0.48 7.41
N ASN A 74 11.81 -0.22 6.31
CA ASN A 74 11.30 0.62 5.22
C ASN A 74 10.40 -0.15 4.25
N LEU A 75 10.38 -1.50 4.31
CA LEU A 75 9.57 -2.33 3.41
C LEU A 75 8.19 -2.61 4.01
N GLN A 76 7.16 -2.31 3.25
CA GLN A 76 5.79 -2.69 3.55
C GLN A 76 5.29 -3.64 2.46
N ILE A 77 5.41 -4.95 2.69
CA ILE A 77 4.98 -5.98 1.74
C ILE A 77 3.53 -6.36 2.02
N VAL A 78 2.69 -6.18 1.03
CA VAL A 78 1.24 -6.48 1.05
C VAL A 78 0.97 -7.65 0.11
N GLU A 79 0.29 -8.68 0.61
CA GLU A 79 -0.10 -9.80 -0.22
C GLU A 79 -1.23 -9.40 -1.18
N TRP A 80 -1.08 -9.82 -2.44
CA TRP A 80 -2.13 -9.63 -3.43
C TRP A 80 -3.28 -10.58 -3.16
N HIS A 81 -4.50 -10.06 -3.11
CA HIS A 81 -5.72 -10.84 -3.02
C HIS A 81 -6.62 -10.58 -4.23
N ASP A 82 -7.27 -11.65 -4.69
CA ASP A 82 -8.24 -11.54 -5.77
C ASP A 82 -9.37 -10.61 -5.35
N LYS A 83 -9.61 -9.57 -6.15
CA LYS A 83 -10.70 -8.62 -5.96
C LYS A 83 -12.10 -9.26 -5.98
N ASN A 84 -12.22 -10.44 -6.59
CA ASN A 84 -13.47 -11.20 -6.70
C ASN A 84 -13.62 -12.25 -5.58
N ALA A 85 -12.60 -12.46 -4.75
CA ALA A 85 -12.71 -13.35 -3.60
C ALA A 85 -13.75 -12.83 -2.61
N LYS A 86 -14.43 -13.76 -1.93
CA LYS A 86 -15.33 -13.38 -0.83
C LYS A 86 -14.52 -12.89 0.36
N PHE A 87 -15.09 -11.99 1.15
CA PHE A 87 -14.52 -11.61 2.43
C PHE A 87 -14.62 -12.82 3.38
N GLU A 88 -13.47 -13.28 3.89
CA GLU A 88 -13.36 -14.47 4.76
C GLU A 88 -13.16 -14.10 6.24
N GLY A 89 -13.18 -12.81 6.57
CA GLY A 89 -12.96 -12.35 7.93
C GLY A 89 -14.24 -12.32 8.77
N GLU A 90 -14.11 -12.54 10.07
CA GLU A 90 -15.17 -12.20 11.02
C GLU A 90 -15.17 -10.68 11.24
N ILE A 91 -16.22 -10.02 10.80
CA ILE A 91 -16.37 -8.57 10.79
C ILE A 91 -16.19 -7.98 12.19
N GLN A 92 -16.67 -8.65 13.24
CA GLN A 92 -16.62 -8.14 14.61
C GLN A 92 -15.19 -8.14 15.20
N ASN A 93 -14.39 -9.14 14.89
CA ASN A 93 -13.02 -9.26 15.42
C ASN A 93 -12.01 -8.38 14.66
N ASN A 94 -12.33 -7.98 13.44
CA ASN A 94 -11.42 -7.21 12.59
C ASN A 94 -11.64 -5.69 12.70
N ARG A 95 -12.80 -5.23 13.15
CA ARG A 95 -13.07 -3.80 13.36
C ARG A 95 -12.15 -3.14 14.38
N THR A 96 -11.67 -3.91 15.35
CA THR A 96 -10.69 -3.43 16.35
C THR A 96 -9.27 -3.34 15.83
N LYS A 97 -8.97 -3.95 14.67
CA LYS A 97 -7.62 -4.00 14.09
C LYS A 97 -7.45 -3.10 12.87
N LEU A 98 -8.53 -2.73 12.18
CA LEU A 98 -8.50 -1.90 10.98
C LEU A 98 -9.14 -0.55 11.28
N ASP A 99 -8.33 0.45 11.50
CA ASP A 99 -8.78 1.83 11.62
C ASP A 99 -8.72 2.53 10.27
N CYS A 100 -9.77 2.35 9.50
CA CYS A 100 -9.90 2.95 8.16
C CYS A 100 -10.60 4.31 8.18
N GLU A 101 -10.86 4.90 9.35
CA GLU A 101 -11.56 6.17 9.47
C GLU A 101 -10.67 7.39 9.18
N TYR A 102 -9.36 7.25 9.32
CA TYR A 102 -8.39 8.35 9.20
C TYR A 102 -8.11 8.83 7.79
N GLY A 103 -8.40 8.04 6.76
CA GLY A 103 -8.05 8.38 5.39
C GLY A 103 -9.18 8.23 4.39
N ARG A 104 -9.11 9.00 3.32
CA ARG A 104 -9.98 8.89 2.14
C ARG A 104 -9.16 9.12 0.89
N ILE A 105 -9.58 8.48 -0.20
CA ILE A 105 -9.01 8.73 -1.53
C ILE A 105 -9.95 9.63 -2.30
N LEU A 106 -9.43 10.72 -2.83
CA LEU A 106 -10.12 11.57 -3.78
C LEU A 106 -9.67 11.22 -5.20
N THR A 107 -10.62 10.96 -6.07
CA THR A 107 -10.40 10.76 -7.50
C THR A 107 -11.31 11.69 -8.30
N ALA A 108 -11.17 11.70 -9.62
CA ALA A 108 -12.08 12.44 -10.49
C ALA A 108 -13.55 11.96 -10.39
N GLN A 109 -13.77 10.72 -9.92
CA GLN A 109 -15.11 10.12 -9.79
C GLN A 109 -15.73 10.31 -8.39
N GLY A 110 -14.97 10.83 -7.42
CA GLY A 110 -15.46 11.09 -6.07
C GLY A 110 -14.52 10.67 -4.95
N VAL A 111 -15.08 10.53 -3.75
CA VAL A 111 -14.38 10.17 -2.52
C VAL A 111 -14.60 8.69 -2.20
N TYR A 112 -13.52 7.99 -1.87
CA TYR A 112 -13.52 6.55 -1.62
C TYR A 112 -12.88 6.19 -0.28
N THR A 113 -13.25 5.06 0.28
CA THR A 113 -12.80 4.58 1.60
C THR A 113 -11.30 4.31 1.66
N CYS A 114 -10.72 3.75 0.59
CA CYS A 114 -9.29 3.40 0.57
C CYS A 114 -8.77 3.28 -0.87
N PRO A 115 -7.44 3.21 -1.08
CA PRO A 115 -6.85 3.05 -2.40
C PRO A 115 -7.31 1.81 -3.17
N PHE A 116 -7.53 0.69 -2.49
CA PHE A 116 -8.01 -0.55 -3.13
C PHE A 116 -9.42 -0.43 -3.70
N LEU A 117 -10.22 0.46 -3.14
CA LEU A 117 -11.60 0.72 -3.56
C LEU A 117 -11.72 2.04 -4.34
N ALA A 118 -10.60 2.62 -4.78
CA ALA A 118 -10.63 3.80 -5.64
C ALA A 118 -11.34 3.46 -6.95
N ASN A 119 -12.36 4.24 -7.29
CA ASN A 119 -13.24 4.05 -8.45
C ASN A 119 -14.09 2.76 -8.43
N ASP A 120 -14.17 2.07 -7.30
CA ASP A 120 -15.10 0.96 -7.08
C ASP A 120 -16.31 1.46 -6.30
N TYR A 121 -17.52 1.16 -6.79
CA TYR A 121 -18.78 1.63 -6.18
C TYR A 121 -18.93 1.19 -4.72
N ARG A 122 -18.34 0.04 -4.34
CA ARG A 122 -18.39 -0.52 -2.97
C ARG A 122 -17.66 0.34 -1.95
N GLY A 123 -16.67 1.10 -2.41
CA GLY A 123 -15.89 2.00 -1.57
C GLY A 123 -16.28 3.46 -1.67
N ARG A 124 -17.27 3.78 -2.49
CA ARG A 124 -17.67 5.17 -2.70
C ARG A 124 -18.33 5.76 -1.46
N CYS A 125 -17.79 6.87 -0.96
CA CYS A 125 -18.29 7.59 0.21
C CYS A 125 -19.06 8.86 -0.16
N GLY A 126 -18.79 9.45 -1.32
CA GLY A 126 -19.39 10.71 -1.74
C GLY A 126 -18.83 11.21 -3.07
N SER A 127 -19.35 12.34 -3.53
CA SER A 127 -18.92 12.99 -4.78
C SER A 127 -17.80 14.00 -4.54
N SER A 128 -17.73 14.58 -3.34
CA SER A 128 -16.72 15.59 -2.98
C SER A 128 -16.37 15.52 -1.50
N PHE A 129 -15.33 16.25 -1.08
CA PHE A 129 -15.01 16.40 0.34
C PHE A 129 -16.06 17.12 1.17
N LYS A 130 -17.01 17.78 0.53
CA LYS A 130 -18.08 18.49 1.24
C LYS A 130 -19.26 17.60 1.60
N ASP A 131 -19.42 16.49 0.88
CA ASP A 131 -20.61 15.62 0.95
C ASP A 131 -20.30 14.13 1.10
N TYR A 132 -19.15 13.77 1.68
CA TYR A 132 -18.83 12.37 1.90
C TYR A 132 -19.28 11.85 3.28
N THR A 133 -19.70 10.58 3.33
CA THR A 133 -19.98 9.90 4.60
C THR A 133 -18.69 9.46 5.29
N LYS A 134 -18.64 9.66 6.62
CA LYS A 134 -17.57 9.09 7.46
C LYS A 134 -17.75 7.59 7.73
N LYS A 135 -19.01 7.12 7.70
CA LYS A 135 -19.33 5.71 7.92
C LYS A 135 -18.86 4.87 6.74
N ILE A 136 -18.08 3.85 7.01
CA ILE A 136 -17.52 2.94 6.01
C ILE A 136 -17.94 1.49 6.31
N SER A 137 -18.02 0.67 5.26
CA SER A 137 -18.16 -0.78 5.38
C SER A 137 -16.80 -1.43 5.19
N LEU A 138 -16.42 -2.35 6.09
CA LEU A 138 -15.18 -3.14 6.03
C LEU A 138 -15.45 -4.59 5.52
N GLU A 139 -16.48 -4.76 4.71
CA GLU A 139 -16.98 -6.08 4.29
C GLU A 139 -16.63 -6.42 2.83
N THR A 140 -15.65 -5.74 2.27
CA THR A 140 -15.21 -6.03 0.90
C THR A 140 -14.08 -7.05 0.88
N SER A 141 -13.95 -7.79 -0.23
CA SER A 141 -12.84 -8.73 -0.44
C SER A 141 -11.47 -8.06 -0.27
N PHE A 142 -11.37 -6.78 -0.57
CA PHE A 142 -10.13 -6.01 -0.38
C PHE A 142 -9.74 -5.84 1.08
N CYS A 143 -10.69 -5.89 2.01
CA CYS A 143 -10.39 -5.85 3.44
C CYS A 143 -9.58 -7.07 3.88
N ASN A 144 -9.70 -8.22 3.19
CA ASN A 144 -8.86 -9.40 3.43
C ASN A 144 -7.37 -9.09 3.31
N THR A 145 -6.98 -8.23 2.38
CA THR A 145 -5.59 -7.81 2.20
C THR A 145 -5.04 -7.17 3.47
N CYS A 146 -5.77 -6.22 4.04
CA CYS A 146 -5.36 -5.54 5.25
C CYS A 146 -5.42 -6.46 6.48
N THR A 147 -6.46 -7.27 6.62
CA THR A 147 -6.61 -8.18 7.77
C THR A 147 -5.56 -9.27 7.78
N LYS A 148 -5.26 -9.88 6.63
CA LYS A 148 -4.26 -10.97 6.51
C LYS A 148 -2.82 -10.44 6.58
N SER A 149 -2.56 -9.26 6.01
CA SER A 149 -1.22 -8.65 6.02
C SER A 149 -0.92 -7.89 7.32
N GLN A 150 -1.91 -7.69 8.18
CA GLN A 150 -1.82 -6.83 9.37
C GLN A 150 -1.34 -5.40 9.04
N ILE A 151 -1.53 -4.97 7.81
CA ILE A 151 -1.10 -3.68 7.30
C ILE A 151 -2.34 -2.86 6.98
N GLN A 152 -2.46 -1.72 7.61
CA GLN A 152 -3.48 -0.73 7.25
C GLN A 152 -2.95 0.14 6.12
N MET A 153 -3.69 0.25 5.01
CA MET A 153 -3.25 1.08 3.87
C MET A 153 -3.15 2.57 4.22
N PHE A 154 -3.97 3.03 5.15
CA PHE A 154 -3.86 4.36 5.76
C PHE A 154 -3.24 4.32 7.15
N GLY A 155 -2.71 3.18 7.59
CA GLY A 155 -2.08 3.04 8.90
C GLY A 155 -0.86 3.93 9.02
N ILE A 156 -1.09 5.16 9.36
CA ILE A 156 -0.11 5.96 10.06
C ILE A 156 -0.22 5.48 11.49
N ASP A 157 0.82 4.83 11.97
CA ASP A 157 0.94 4.55 13.39
C ASP A 157 1.18 5.88 14.11
N PHE A 158 0.11 6.48 14.57
CA PHE A 158 0.17 7.75 15.27
C PHE A 158 0.84 7.66 16.63
N SER A 159 1.01 6.45 17.21
CA SER A 159 1.74 6.25 18.46
C SER A 159 3.22 6.65 18.38
N ARG A 160 3.74 6.85 17.15
CA ARG A 160 5.10 7.37 16.93
C ARG A 160 5.21 8.89 16.97
N PHE A 161 4.12 9.59 17.16
CA PHE A 161 4.06 11.06 17.18
C PHE A 161 3.61 11.61 18.55
N GLU A 162 3.38 10.74 19.53
CA GLU A 162 3.28 11.07 20.95
C GLU A 162 4.65 10.87 21.62
#